data_a574479a6ce037bbd8b8ae1b81053233
#
_entry.id   a574479a6ce037bbd8b8ae1b81053233
#
_cell.length_a   1.000
_cell.length_b   1.000
_cell.length_c   1.000
_cell.angle_alpha   90.00
_cell.angle_beta   90.00
_cell.angle_gamma   90.00
#
_symmetry.space_group_name_H-M   'P 1'
#
loop_
_entity.id
_entity.type
_entity.pdbx_description
1 polymer ?
#
loop_
_entity_poly.entity_id
_entity_poly.type
_entity_poly.pdbx_seq_one_letter_code
_entity_poly.pdbx_strand_id
1 'polypeptide(L)'
;MKNMMYRDAVREALDEEMARDDTVFNMGEDVGFLGGNFKCTEGLMDKYGDLRCKDTPISEQGFVGMGVGAALRGLRPVIELMFGDFMMVCMDQICNQMAKITYMSGGQVSVPMVIRMPIGGGRSSAAQHSQSFHAWVAHCPGMKVVVPSTAAEAKGLLKTAIRDNNPVVFFEHKML
;
A
#
# COMPACT_ATOMS: atom_id res chain seq x y z
N MET A 1 17.59 20.50 0.27
CA MET A 1 16.49 19.52 0.31
C MET A 1 15.23 20.27 0.72
N LYS A 2 14.09 20.06 0.03
CA LYS A 2 12.79 20.64 0.41
C LYS A 2 12.38 20.02 1.74
N ASN A 3 12.08 20.83 2.74
CA ASN A 3 11.54 20.33 4.00
C ASN A 3 10.08 19.94 3.76
N MET A 4 9.72 18.67 3.97
CA MET A 4 8.43 18.09 3.58
C MET A 4 7.95 17.13 4.67
N MET A 5 6.65 17.15 4.97
CA MET A 5 6.07 16.16 5.87
C MET A 5 6.07 14.78 5.21
N TYR A 6 6.17 13.74 6.00
CA TYR A 6 6.19 12.36 5.51
C TYR A 6 4.96 12.03 4.65
N ARG A 7 3.75 12.38 5.11
CA ARG A 7 2.49 12.19 4.36
C ARG A 7 2.49 12.87 2.98
N ASP A 8 3.10 14.07 2.90
CA ASP A 8 3.18 14.81 1.63
C ASP A 8 4.16 14.15 0.67
N ALA A 9 5.24 13.56 1.19
CA ALA A 9 6.19 12.78 0.41
C ALA A 9 5.55 11.51 -0.18
N VAL A 10 4.72 10.82 0.61
CA VAL A 10 3.92 9.68 0.14
C VAL A 10 2.94 10.12 -0.95
N ARG A 11 2.19 11.21 -0.71
CA ARG A 11 1.23 11.76 -1.69
C ARG A 11 1.91 12.18 -2.99
N GLU A 12 3.05 12.88 -2.92
CA GLU A 12 3.81 13.24 -4.13
C GLU A 12 4.31 11.99 -4.88
N ALA A 13 4.73 10.93 -4.18
CA ALA A 13 5.13 9.69 -4.83
C ALA A 13 3.97 9.04 -5.59
N LEU A 14 2.79 8.96 -4.96
CA LEU A 14 1.58 8.43 -5.58
C LEU A 14 1.17 9.27 -6.80
N ASP A 15 1.13 10.58 -6.65
CA ASP A 15 0.76 11.52 -7.72
C ASP A 15 1.69 11.38 -8.94
N GLU A 16 3.00 11.36 -8.71
CA GLU A 16 3.99 11.21 -9.77
C GLU A 16 3.90 9.86 -10.49
N GLU A 17 3.65 8.76 -9.76
CA GLU A 17 3.53 7.43 -10.38
C GLU A 17 2.19 7.24 -11.10
N MET A 18 1.09 7.78 -10.58
CA MET A 18 -0.20 7.78 -11.27
C MET A 18 -0.19 8.65 -12.53
N ALA A 19 0.54 9.76 -12.51
CA ALA A 19 0.73 10.60 -13.71
C ALA A 19 1.60 9.93 -14.77
N ARG A 20 2.57 9.08 -14.35
CA ARG A 20 3.50 8.39 -15.23
C ARG A 20 2.89 7.16 -15.91
N ASP A 21 2.00 6.46 -15.22
CA ASP A 21 1.54 5.13 -15.62
C ASP A 21 0.04 4.97 -15.30
N ASP A 22 -0.76 4.83 -16.36
CA ASP A 22 -2.21 4.73 -16.24
C ASP A 22 -2.69 3.41 -15.62
N THR A 23 -1.83 2.43 -15.48
CA THR A 23 -2.13 1.17 -14.77
C THR A 23 -2.05 1.29 -13.26
N VAL A 24 -1.42 2.35 -12.73
CA VAL A 24 -1.31 2.62 -11.29
C VAL A 24 -2.62 3.19 -10.77
N PHE A 25 -3.18 2.59 -9.73
CA PHE A 25 -4.35 3.10 -9.02
C PHE A 25 -4.28 2.85 -7.52
N ASN A 26 -4.94 3.71 -6.74
CA ASN A 26 -5.08 3.55 -5.28
C ASN A 26 -6.43 2.94 -4.94
N MET A 27 -6.46 2.08 -3.93
CA MET A 27 -7.69 1.51 -3.40
C MET A 27 -7.55 1.25 -1.89
N GLY A 28 -8.61 1.51 -1.16
CA GLY A 28 -8.67 1.30 0.29
C GLY A 28 -9.85 2.03 0.91
N GLU A 29 -9.93 1.99 2.21
CA GLU A 29 -10.98 2.67 2.98
C GLU A 29 -10.69 4.17 3.05
N ASP A 30 -11.67 5.00 2.68
CA ASP A 30 -11.59 6.47 2.73
C ASP A 30 -10.44 7.11 1.92
N VAL A 31 -9.79 6.37 1.02
CA VAL A 31 -8.64 6.88 0.25
C VAL A 31 -9.02 7.86 -0.85
N GLY A 32 -10.28 7.80 -1.31
CA GLY A 32 -10.81 8.68 -2.34
C GLY A 32 -11.34 9.98 -1.76
N PHE A 33 -12.60 9.99 -1.34
CA PHE A 33 -13.30 11.20 -0.91
C PHE A 33 -12.65 11.89 0.30
N LEU A 34 -12.21 11.12 1.29
CA LEU A 34 -11.57 11.68 2.49
C LEU A 34 -10.05 11.88 2.36
N GLY A 35 -9.42 11.34 1.32
CA GLY A 35 -7.98 11.47 1.11
C GLY A 35 -7.13 10.61 2.05
N GLY A 36 -7.69 9.52 2.55
CA GLY A 36 -7.07 8.61 3.50
C GLY A 36 -7.08 9.11 4.95
N ASN A 37 -6.96 8.19 5.88
CA ASN A 37 -6.95 8.49 7.32
C ASN A 37 -5.79 9.43 7.74
N PHE A 38 -4.67 9.35 7.06
CA PHE A 38 -3.48 10.17 7.29
C PHE A 38 -3.23 11.22 6.18
N LYS A 39 -4.21 11.45 5.30
CA LYS A 39 -4.14 12.44 4.20
C LYS A 39 -3.04 12.17 3.16
N CYS A 40 -2.67 10.90 3.01
CA CYS A 40 -1.66 10.50 2.02
C CYS A 40 -2.20 10.45 0.59
N THR A 41 -3.51 10.46 0.39
CA THR A 41 -4.18 10.42 -0.92
C THR A 41 -5.06 11.62 -1.19
N GLU A 42 -4.98 12.66 -0.34
CA GLU A 42 -5.80 13.88 -0.45
C GLU A 42 -5.64 14.56 -1.82
N GLY A 43 -6.78 14.83 -2.49
CA GLY A 43 -6.84 15.46 -3.82
C GLY A 43 -6.55 14.52 -4.99
N LEU A 44 -6.13 13.28 -4.77
CA LEU A 44 -5.86 12.35 -5.88
C LEU A 44 -7.15 11.93 -6.61
N MET A 45 -8.25 11.77 -5.88
CA MET A 45 -9.54 11.43 -6.49
C MET A 45 -10.05 12.57 -7.41
N ASP A 46 -9.89 13.81 -7.00
CA ASP A 46 -10.27 14.98 -7.82
C ASP A 46 -9.46 15.05 -9.12
N LYS A 47 -8.20 14.61 -9.05
CA LYS A 47 -7.27 14.67 -10.18
C LYS A 47 -7.41 13.47 -11.13
N TYR A 48 -7.61 12.26 -10.61
CA TYR A 48 -7.55 11.02 -11.40
C TYR A 48 -8.88 10.28 -11.52
N GLY A 49 -9.91 10.71 -10.79
CA GLY A 49 -11.23 10.09 -10.78
C GLY A 49 -11.34 8.87 -9.85
N ASP A 50 -12.57 8.43 -9.65
CA ASP A 50 -12.96 7.36 -8.72
C ASP A 50 -12.51 5.95 -9.18
N LEU A 51 -12.23 5.76 -10.45
CA LEU A 51 -11.69 4.49 -10.95
C LEU A 51 -10.21 4.31 -10.60
N ARG A 52 -9.48 5.40 -10.43
CA ARG A 52 -8.05 5.37 -10.11
C ARG A 52 -7.72 5.72 -8.66
N CYS A 53 -8.66 6.27 -7.91
CA CYS A 53 -8.57 6.49 -6.47
C CYS A 53 -9.87 6.03 -5.83
N LYS A 54 -9.92 4.74 -5.47
CA LYS A 54 -11.18 4.04 -5.23
C LYS A 54 -11.42 3.76 -3.75
N ASP A 55 -12.50 4.32 -3.21
CA ASP A 55 -12.99 3.94 -1.88
C ASP A 55 -13.57 2.52 -1.89
N THR A 56 -13.37 1.80 -0.80
CA THR A 56 -13.91 0.47 -0.56
C THR A 56 -14.74 0.46 0.71
N PRO A 57 -15.69 -0.48 0.84
CA PRO A 57 -16.26 -0.79 2.15
C PRO A 57 -15.19 -1.39 3.06
N ILE A 58 -15.45 -1.41 4.38
CA ILE A 58 -14.59 -2.07 5.37
C ILE A 58 -14.63 -3.58 5.12
N SER A 59 -13.65 -4.07 4.36
CA SER A 59 -13.52 -5.49 4.00
C SER A 59 -12.12 -5.77 3.45
N GLU A 60 -11.10 -5.68 4.30
CA GLU A 60 -9.69 -5.73 3.92
C GLU A 60 -9.34 -7.01 3.14
N GLN A 61 -9.88 -8.15 3.55
CA GLN A 61 -9.71 -9.39 2.79
C GLN A 61 -10.25 -9.28 1.38
N GLY A 62 -11.40 -8.63 1.20
CA GLY A 62 -12.06 -8.44 -0.10
C GLY A 62 -11.24 -7.54 -1.02
N PHE A 63 -10.92 -6.33 -0.60
CA PHE A 63 -10.23 -5.38 -1.48
C PHE A 63 -8.74 -5.69 -1.68
N VAL A 64 -8.05 -6.32 -0.71
CA VAL A 64 -6.69 -6.83 -0.94
C VAL A 64 -6.73 -7.95 -1.99
N GLY A 65 -7.71 -8.86 -1.93
CA GLY A 65 -7.92 -9.89 -2.94
C GLY A 65 -8.24 -9.31 -4.33
N MET A 66 -9.06 -8.24 -4.39
CA MET A 66 -9.29 -7.49 -5.64
C MET A 66 -8.00 -6.89 -6.20
N GLY A 67 -7.13 -6.35 -5.33
CA GLY A 67 -5.81 -5.86 -5.71
C GLY A 67 -4.94 -6.96 -6.34
N VAL A 68 -4.90 -8.14 -5.75
CA VAL A 68 -4.19 -9.29 -6.33
C VAL A 68 -4.75 -9.61 -7.71
N GLY A 69 -6.08 -9.72 -7.86
CA GLY A 69 -6.73 -9.99 -9.13
C GLY A 69 -6.45 -8.92 -10.19
N ALA A 70 -6.45 -7.65 -9.82
CA ALA A 70 -6.11 -6.53 -10.70
C ALA A 70 -4.65 -6.60 -11.16
N ALA A 71 -3.72 -6.91 -10.24
CA ALA A 71 -2.31 -7.08 -10.57
C ALA A 71 -2.08 -8.23 -11.57
N LEU A 72 -2.79 -9.35 -11.42
CA LEU A 72 -2.76 -10.48 -12.37
C LEU A 72 -3.27 -10.10 -13.75
N ARG A 73 -4.05 -9.02 -13.88
CA ARG A 73 -4.54 -8.47 -15.15
C ARG A 73 -3.69 -7.34 -15.71
N GLY A 74 -2.52 -7.09 -15.12
CA GLY A 74 -1.54 -6.11 -15.62
C GLY A 74 -1.71 -4.71 -15.05
N LEU A 75 -2.57 -4.50 -14.06
CA LEU A 75 -2.65 -3.24 -13.33
C LEU A 75 -1.61 -3.20 -12.20
N ARG A 76 -1.35 -2.00 -11.68
CA ARG A 76 -0.42 -1.75 -10.56
C ARG A 76 -1.17 -1.14 -9.36
N PRO A 77 -1.87 -1.97 -8.58
CA PRO A 77 -2.60 -1.50 -7.42
C PRO A 77 -1.67 -1.07 -6.29
N VAL A 78 -2.00 0.07 -5.71
CA VAL A 78 -1.47 0.52 -4.43
C VAL A 78 -2.62 0.46 -3.42
N ILE A 79 -2.59 -0.53 -2.56
CA ILE A 79 -3.64 -0.76 -1.58
C ILE A 79 -3.25 -0.10 -0.27
N GLU A 80 -4.15 0.71 0.30
CA GLU A 80 -3.98 1.26 1.64
C GLU A 80 -4.80 0.45 2.65
N LEU A 81 -4.14 -0.14 3.63
CA LEU A 81 -4.77 -0.60 4.86
C LEU A 81 -4.75 0.55 5.87
N MET A 82 -5.89 0.84 6.48
CA MET A 82 -6.04 1.99 7.37
C MET A 82 -5.09 1.94 8.57
N PHE A 83 -4.79 0.73 9.07
CA PHE A 83 -3.76 0.45 10.08
C PHE A 83 -3.10 -0.90 9.80
N GLY A 84 -1.82 -1.03 10.13
CA GLY A 84 -1.08 -2.28 10.00
C GLY A 84 -1.65 -3.44 10.81
N ASP A 85 -2.36 -3.11 11.88
CA ASP A 85 -3.10 -4.05 12.73
C ASP A 85 -4.16 -4.84 11.93
N PHE A 86 -4.77 -4.22 10.93
CA PHE A 86 -5.80 -4.85 10.08
C PHE A 86 -5.22 -5.75 8.99
N MET A 87 -3.91 -5.78 8.84
CA MET A 87 -3.24 -6.77 7.99
C MET A 87 -3.65 -8.20 8.37
N MET A 88 -3.88 -8.47 9.66
CA MET A 88 -4.30 -9.79 10.13
C MET A 88 -5.64 -10.24 9.58
N VAL A 89 -6.56 -9.34 9.28
CA VAL A 89 -7.87 -9.65 8.67
C VAL A 89 -7.71 -10.20 7.25
N CYS A 90 -6.64 -9.82 6.54
CA CYS A 90 -6.39 -10.19 5.15
C CYS A 90 -5.09 -10.99 4.94
N MET A 91 -4.56 -11.63 5.98
CA MET A 91 -3.30 -12.39 5.91
C MET A 91 -3.30 -13.50 4.87
N ASP A 92 -4.42 -14.15 4.60
CA ASP A 92 -4.52 -15.12 3.51
C ASP A 92 -4.21 -14.47 2.15
N GLN A 93 -4.81 -13.32 1.88
CA GLN A 93 -4.59 -12.60 0.62
C GLN A 93 -3.13 -12.13 0.48
N ILE A 94 -2.49 -11.77 1.59
CA ILE A 94 -1.09 -11.35 1.61
C ILE A 94 -0.15 -12.54 1.47
N CYS A 95 -0.24 -13.51 2.39
CA CYS A 95 0.76 -14.58 2.50
C CYS A 95 0.53 -15.75 1.54
N ASN A 96 -0.71 -16.07 1.20
CA ASN A 96 -1.02 -17.21 0.33
C ASN A 96 -1.26 -16.79 -1.13
N GLN A 97 -1.95 -15.68 -1.35
CA GLN A 97 -2.27 -15.24 -2.71
C GLN A 97 -1.15 -14.33 -3.27
N MET A 98 -0.99 -13.14 -2.73
CA MET A 98 -0.05 -12.14 -3.23
C MET A 98 1.39 -12.66 -3.27
N ALA A 99 1.84 -13.31 -2.20
CA ALA A 99 3.22 -13.77 -2.06
C ALA A 99 3.53 -15.05 -2.86
N LYS A 100 2.56 -15.90 -3.18
CA LYS A 100 2.81 -17.25 -3.69
C LYS A 100 2.37 -17.48 -5.13
N ILE A 101 1.43 -16.70 -5.66
CA ILE A 101 0.80 -17.00 -6.94
C ILE A 101 1.79 -17.01 -8.10
N THR A 102 2.82 -16.16 -8.08
CA THR A 102 3.89 -16.18 -9.07
C THR A 102 4.62 -17.53 -9.07
N TYR A 103 4.96 -18.05 -7.91
CA TYR A 103 5.60 -19.36 -7.77
C TYR A 103 4.64 -20.49 -8.17
N MET A 104 3.40 -20.45 -7.68
CA MET A 104 2.38 -21.48 -7.96
C MET A 104 2.01 -21.56 -9.45
N SER A 105 2.10 -20.44 -10.17
CA SER A 105 1.87 -20.43 -11.63
C SER A 105 3.11 -20.83 -12.45
N GLY A 106 4.21 -21.20 -11.80
CA GLY A 106 5.47 -21.47 -12.52
C GLY A 106 6.08 -20.23 -13.18
N GLY A 107 5.84 -19.03 -12.62
CA GLY A 107 6.35 -17.77 -13.16
C GLY A 107 5.54 -17.19 -14.33
N GLN A 108 4.38 -17.76 -14.64
CA GLN A 108 3.55 -17.28 -15.76
C GLN A 108 2.87 -15.94 -15.48
N VAL A 109 2.72 -15.58 -14.21
CA VAL A 109 2.14 -14.30 -13.78
C VAL A 109 3.06 -13.57 -12.80
N SER A 110 2.92 -12.26 -12.73
CA SER A 110 3.55 -11.42 -11.70
C SER A 110 2.48 -10.67 -10.92
N VAL A 111 2.84 -10.19 -9.72
CA VAL A 111 1.93 -9.43 -8.86
C VAL A 111 2.59 -8.08 -8.53
N PRO A 112 2.58 -7.12 -9.47
CA PRO A 112 3.12 -5.77 -9.27
C PRO A 112 2.20 -4.94 -8.38
N MET A 113 2.14 -5.27 -7.10
CA MET A 113 1.21 -4.69 -6.14
C MET A 113 1.96 -4.16 -4.91
N VAL A 114 1.55 -3.00 -4.43
CA VAL A 114 2.01 -2.44 -3.16
C VAL A 114 0.87 -2.47 -2.16
N ILE A 115 1.13 -2.96 -0.96
CA ILE A 115 0.26 -2.72 0.21
C ILE A 115 1.00 -1.75 1.12
N ARG A 116 0.41 -0.60 1.39
CA ARG A 116 0.94 0.38 2.33
C ARG A 116 0.04 0.48 3.56
N MET A 117 0.65 0.68 4.72
CA MET A 117 -0.07 0.76 5.98
C MET A 117 0.71 1.52 7.05
N PRO A 118 0.03 2.36 7.85
CA PRO A 118 0.64 2.99 9.01
C PRO A 118 0.81 1.98 10.17
N ILE A 119 1.95 2.04 10.84
CA ILE A 119 2.31 1.20 11.99
C ILE A 119 2.82 2.01 13.18
N GLY A 120 3.01 1.35 14.30
CA GLY A 120 3.69 1.89 15.47
C GLY A 120 2.78 2.58 16.49
N GLY A 121 3.34 2.78 17.67
CA GLY A 121 2.70 3.49 18.80
C GLY A 121 2.80 5.01 18.68
N GLY A 122 2.50 5.70 19.79
CA GLY A 122 2.73 7.14 19.97
C GLY A 122 1.52 8.05 19.81
N ARG A 123 0.40 7.59 19.24
CA ARG A 123 -0.82 8.41 19.04
C ARG A 123 -1.97 8.10 20.01
N SER A 124 -1.72 7.30 21.03
CA SER A 124 -2.76 6.89 22.01
C SER A 124 -3.99 6.26 21.36
N SER A 125 -3.80 5.49 20.29
CA SER A 125 -4.87 4.83 19.53
C SER A 125 -5.23 3.43 20.08
N ALA A 126 -4.84 3.13 21.32
CA ALA A 126 -4.99 1.83 21.97
C ALA A 126 -4.21 0.68 21.29
N ALA A 127 -4.34 -0.53 21.83
CA ALA A 127 -3.52 -1.68 21.47
C ALA A 127 -3.69 -2.12 20.01
N GLN A 128 -4.93 -2.16 19.53
CA GLN A 128 -5.28 -2.66 18.19
C GLN A 128 -4.97 -1.70 17.03
N HIS A 129 -4.35 -0.54 17.33
CA HIS A 129 -3.97 0.47 16.35
C HIS A 129 -2.53 0.94 16.55
N SER A 130 -1.70 0.15 17.23
CA SER A 130 -0.35 0.58 17.66
C SER A 130 0.72 -0.48 17.45
N GLN A 131 0.41 -1.55 16.73
CA GLN A 131 1.30 -2.67 16.53
C GLN A 131 2.21 -2.48 15.29
N SER A 132 3.29 -3.27 15.22
CA SER A 132 4.27 -3.22 14.14
C SER A 132 4.58 -4.64 13.66
N PHE A 133 4.01 -5.05 12.54
CA PHE A 133 4.06 -6.43 12.04
C PHE A 133 5.07 -6.66 10.91
N HIS A 134 6.00 -5.75 10.68
CA HIS A 134 6.98 -5.90 9.60
C HIS A 134 7.79 -7.20 9.69
N ALA A 135 8.09 -7.69 10.90
CA ALA A 135 8.78 -8.97 11.09
C ALA A 135 7.95 -10.18 10.61
N TRP A 136 6.62 -10.15 10.76
CA TRP A 136 5.75 -11.22 10.28
C TRP A 136 5.77 -11.32 8.76
N VAL A 137 5.71 -10.19 8.08
CA VAL A 137 5.77 -10.14 6.62
C VAL A 137 7.16 -10.52 6.12
N ALA A 138 8.22 -10.07 6.81
CA ALA A 138 9.60 -10.44 6.47
C ALA A 138 9.87 -11.95 6.59
N HIS A 139 9.13 -12.64 7.45
CA HIS A 139 9.19 -14.11 7.57
C HIS A 139 8.50 -14.82 6.40
N CYS A 140 7.56 -14.17 5.70
CA CYS A 140 6.80 -14.77 4.61
C CYS A 140 7.55 -14.63 3.27
N PRO A 141 8.09 -15.71 2.67
CA PRO A 141 8.82 -15.61 1.41
C PRO A 141 7.89 -15.26 0.24
N GLY A 142 8.41 -14.48 -0.71
CA GLY A 142 7.72 -14.07 -1.93
C GLY A 142 7.29 -12.59 -1.96
N MET A 143 7.63 -11.82 -0.95
CA MET A 143 7.36 -10.38 -0.86
C MET A 143 8.60 -9.59 -0.48
N LYS A 144 8.63 -8.31 -0.83
CA LYS A 144 9.58 -7.33 -0.32
C LYS A 144 8.95 -6.55 0.82
N VAL A 145 9.74 -6.23 1.83
CA VAL A 145 9.31 -5.45 2.99
C VAL A 145 10.12 -4.15 3.03
N VAL A 146 9.42 -3.01 3.12
CA VAL A 146 10.02 -1.68 3.12
C VAL A 146 9.52 -0.90 4.33
N VAL A 147 10.45 -0.31 5.09
CA VAL A 147 10.15 0.48 6.31
C VAL A 147 10.99 1.77 6.26
N PRO A 148 10.57 2.80 5.53
CA PRO A 148 11.33 4.05 5.43
C PRO A 148 11.28 4.85 6.73
N SER A 149 12.37 5.57 7.03
CA SER A 149 12.52 6.36 8.25
C SER A 149 12.45 7.87 8.02
N THR A 150 12.50 8.32 6.78
CA THR A 150 12.46 9.74 6.40
C THR A 150 11.48 9.99 5.26
N ALA A 151 11.02 11.24 5.12
CA ALA A 151 10.17 11.65 3.99
C ALA A 151 10.84 11.39 2.63
N ALA A 152 12.14 11.62 2.52
CA ALA A 152 12.90 11.39 1.28
C ALA A 152 12.95 9.90 0.91
N GLU A 153 13.20 9.03 1.89
CA GLU A 153 13.15 7.58 1.70
C GLU A 153 11.74 7.11 1.37
N ALA A 154 10.72 7.61 2.09
CA ALA A 154 9.33 7.26 1.81
C ALA A 154 8.97 7.53 0.34
N LYS A 155 9.29 8.74 -0.17
CA LYS A 155 9.04 9.08 -1.56
C LYS A 155 9.80 8.19 -2.54
N GLY A 156 11.11 8.04 -2.36
CA GLY A 156 11.97 7.29 -3.28
C GLY A 156 11.66 5.80 -3.29
N LEU A 157 11.51 5.19 -2.12
CA LEU A 157 11.23 3.77 -1.99
C LEU A 157 9.81 3.41 -2.42
N LEU A 158 8.80 4.28 -2.18
CA LEU A 158 7.45 4.03 -2.65
C LEU A 158 7.37 4.04 -4.19
N LYS A 159 8.01 4.98 -4.84
CA LYS A 159 8.11 5.00 -6.31
C LYS A 159 8.80 3.74 -6.85
N THR A 160 9.88 3.30 -6.19
CA THR A 160 10.57 2.06 -6.55
C THR A 160 9.67 0.84 -6.35
N ALA A 161 8.92 0.79 -5.24
CA ALA A 161 7.98 -0.28 -4.94
C ALA A 161 6.85 -0.37 -5.98
N ILE A 162 6.27 0.76 -6.40
CA ILE A 162 5.20 0.80 -7.42
C ILE A 162 5.70 0.30 -8.78
N ARG A 163 6.98 0.54 -9.10
CA ARG A 163 7.60 0.09 -10.35
C ARG A 163 8.05 -1.36 -10.33
N ASP A 164 8.13 -1.98 -9.16
CA ASP A 164 8.57 -3.37 -9.02
C ASP A 164 7.49 -4.33 -9.56
N ASN A 165 7.91 -5.41 -10.20
CA ASN A 165 7.00 -6.45 -10.68
C ASN A 165 6.68 -7.52 -9.63
N ASN A 166 7.31 -7.43 -8.45
CA ASN A 166 7.04 -8.29 -7.31
C ASN A 166 6.22 -7.54 -6.25
N PRO A 167 5.47 -8.26 -5.42
CA PRO A 167 4.68 -7.63 -4.37
C PRO A 167 5.56 -6.99 -3.29
N VAL A 168 5.16 -5.81 -2.85
CA VAL A 168 5.84 -5.04 -1.81
C VAL A 168 4.87 -4.68 -0.70
N VAL A 169 5.28 -4.92 0.55
CA VAL A 169 4.58 -4.41 1.73
C VAL A 169 5.37 -3.23 2.29
N PHE A 170 4.72 -2.08 2.34
CA PHE A 170 5.31 -0.79 2.66
C PHE A 170 4.75 -0.25 3.97
N PHE A 171 5.57 -0.23 5.01
CA PHE A 171 5.18 0.19 6.36
C PHE A 171 5.55 1.64 6.61
N GLU A 172 4.60 2.43 7.09
CA GLU A 172 4.74 3.85 7.38
C GLU A 172 4.60 4.10 8.87
N HIS A 173 5.64 4.59 9.53
CA HIS A 173 5.51 4.86 10.96
C HIS A 173 4.70 6.15 11.17
N LYS A 174 3.54 6.04 11.79
CA LYS A 174 2.54 7.13 11.90
C LYS A 174 2.96 8.36 12.72
N MET A 175 4.14 8.34 13.32
CA MET A 175 4.72 9.48 14.05
C MET A 175 5.78 10.24 13.24
N LEU A 176 6.11 9.80 12.01
CA LEU A 176 7.06 10.47 11.13
C LEU A 176 6.44 11.60 10.33
#